data_c91339733d41017ebd3956117f92c1f5
#
_entry.id   c91339733d41017ebd3956117f92c1f5
#
_cell.length_a   1.000
_cell.length_b   1.000
_cell.length_c   1.000
_cell.angle_alpha   90.00
_cell.angle_beta   90.00
_cell.angle_gamma   90.00
#
_symmetry.space_group_name_H-M   'P 1'
#
loop_
_entity.id
_entity.type
_entity.pdbx_description
1 polymer ?
#
loop_
_entity_poly.entity_id
_entity_poly.type
_entity_poly.pdbx_seq_one_letter_code
_entity_poly.pdbx_strand_id
1 'polypeptide(L)'
;MQVISLNIWGGRAGKEKLLGFFETRANTTDIFCLQEIWSAPYEHLEGKLAGGVPLVNEKIMVRALHDISAVLPNHTAFFRPHVGDNYGLLIFIKKKHTVIEEGDVFVYRERGYISSDDIGNHARNIQYATIMLNSRPVTVINFHGLWNGKGKTDTEDRIKQSKNIIAFTKKLAGEYILCGDFNLLLDTESIKLFEEEGMRNLIREHKVLSTRTSLYTKPEKHADYAFVSKGIQVKEFAVLPHEVSDHAPLLIEIQ
;
A
#
# COMPACT_ATOMS: atom_id res chain seq x y z
N MET A 1 -18.42 3.88 2.32
CA MET A 1 -17.04 4.26 2.71
C MET A 1 -16.11 4.12 1.51
N GLN A 2 -15.28 5.11 1.26
CA GLN A 2 -14.37 5.13 0.12
C GLN A 2 -12.90 5.01 0.56
N VAL A 3 -12.17 4.06 0.00
CA VAL A 3 -10.74 3.79 0.25
C VAL A 3 -9.96 4.01 -1.04
N ILE A 4 -8.82 4.69 -0.97
CA ILE A 4 -7.86 4.78 -2.07
C ILE A 4 -6.54 4.16 -1.62
N SER A 5 -6.02 3.21 -2.40
CA SER A 5 -4.68 2.65 -2.25
C SER A 5 -3.74 3.16 -3.34
N LEU A 6 -2.54 3.61 -2.96
CA LEU A 6 -1.54 4.15 -3.89
C LEU A 6 -0.12 3.98 -3.36
N ASN A 7 0.73 3.30 -4.10
CA ASN A 7 2.16 3.45 -3.98
C ASN A 7 2.55 4.78 -4.64
N ILE A 8 3.09 5.73 -3.88
CA ILE A 8 3.40 7.07 -4.38
C ILE A 8 4.72 7.15 -5.15
N TRP A 9 5.45 6.03 -5.29
CA TRP A 9 6.76 5.99 -5.95
C TRP A 9 7.75 7.02 -5.37
N GLY A 10 7.72 7.21 -4.05
CA GLY A 10 8.48 8.27 -3.38
C GLY A 10 8.18 9.69 -3.86
N GLY A 11 7.09 9.93 -4.59
CA GLY A 11 6.70 11.23 -5.13
C GLY A 11 7.42 11.64 -6.43
N ARG A 12 8.10 10.70 -7.11
CA ARG A 12 8.91 10.96 -8.33
C ARG A 12 8.12 11.48 -9.52
N ALA A 13 6.80 11.29 -9.56
CA ALA A 13 5.94 11.83 -10.62
C ALA A 13 5.74 13.36 -10.53
N GLY A 14 6.16 13.96 -9.43
CA GLY A 14 6.07 15.40 -9.16
C GLY A 14 5.21 15.71 -7.95
N LYS A 15 5.77 16.52 -7.04
CA LYS A 15 5.15 16.89 -5.75
C LYS A 15 3.78 17.55 -5.95
N GLU A 16 3.70 18.55 -6.81
CA GLU A 16 2.48 19.33 -7.04
C GLU A 16 1.34 18.47 -7.60
N LYS A 17 1.66 17.58 -8.54
CA LYS A 17 0.68 16.63 -9.10
C LYS A 17 0.12 15.70 -8.03
N LEU A 18 1.00 15.15 -7.19
CA LEU A 18 0.63 14.23 -6.13
C LEU A 18 -0.22 14.92 -5.07
N LEU A 19 0.19 16.12 -4.60
CA LEU A 19 -0.56 16.88 -3.62
C LEU A 19 -1.92 17.33 -4.15
N GLY A 20 -2.00 17.81 -5.39
CA GLY A 20 -3.25 18.17 -6.05
C GLY A 20 -4.22 16.99 -6.19
N PHE A 21 -3.71 15.77 -6.40
CA PHE A 21 -4.53 14.57 -6.36
C PHE A 21 -5.18 14.36 -4.99
N PHE A 22 -4.40 14.46 -3.91
CA PHE A 22 -4.95 14.31 -2.55
C PHE A 22 -5.95 15.41 -2.22
N GLU A 23 -5.66 16.68 -2.54
CA GLU A 23 -6.58 17.81 -2.35
C GLU A 23 -7.92 17.57 -3.04
N THR A 24 -7.88 17.15 -4.30
CA THR A 24 -9.10 16.88 -5.10
C THR A 24 -9.93 15.75 -4.49
N ARG A 25 -9.28 14.75 -3.90
CA ARG A 25 -9.93 13.56 -3.32
C ARG A 25 -10.27 13.70 -1.84
N ALA A 26 -9.74 14.72 -1.14
CA ALA A 26 -9.89 14.89 0.32
C ALA A 26 -11.34 14.84 0.81
N ASN A 27 -12.28 15.41 0.05
CA ASN A 27 -13.68 15.49 0.47
C ASN A 27 -14.45 14.19 0.27
N THR A 28 -14.08 13.36 -0.69
CA THR A 28 -14.80 12.12 -1.03
C THR A 28 -14.18 10.89 -0.40
N THR A 29 -12.84 10.85 -0.24
CA THR A 29 -12.13 9.69 0.28
C THR A 29 -12.15 9.65 1.80
N ASP A 30 -12.52 8.51 2.36
CA ASP A 30 -12.53 8.28 3.80
C ASP A 30 -11.18 7.78 4.31
N ILE A 31 -10.51 6.94 3.53
CA ILE A 31 -9.23 6.31 3.91
C ILE A 31 -8.27 6.33 2.71
N PHE A 32 -7.03 6.76 2.95
CA PHE A 32 -5.92 6.56 2.01
C PHE A 32 -4.93 5.55 2.59
N CYS A 33 -4.59 4.51 1.82
CA CYS A 33 -3.56 3.53 2.11
C CYS A 33 -2.36 3.78 1.20
N LEU A 34 -1.28 4.30 1.74
CA LEU A 34 -0.14 4.77 0.96
C LEU A 34 1.11 3.96 1.25
N GLN A 35 1.89 3.70 0.19
CA GLN A 35 3.18 3.02 0.25
C GLN A 35 4.29 3.94 -0.25
N GLU A 36 5.54 3.61 0.10
CA GLU A 36 6.75 4.40 -0.20
C GLU A 36 6.78 5.80 0.42
N ILE A 37 6.31 5.91 1.66
CA ILE A 37 6.26 7.17 2.38
C ILE A 37 7.56 7.43 3.13
N TRP A 38 8.13 8.60 2.91
CA TRP A 38 9.22 9.17 3.72
C TRP A 38 8.66 10.20 4.69
N SER A 39 9.09 10.13 5.96
CA SER A 39 8.72 11.10 7.01
C SER A 39 9.79 12.15 7.25
N ALA A 40 11.04 11.84 6.94
CA ALA A 40 12.20 12.72 7.07
C ALA A 40 13.29 12.32 6.06
N PRO A 41 14.26 13.22 5.77
CA PRO A 41 15.45 12.90 4.99
C PRO A 41 16.24 11.73 5.60
N TYR A 42 16.93 10.98 4.75
CA TYR A 42 17.85 9.92 5.14
C TYR A 42 19.30 10.36 4.91
N GLU A 43 20.16 10.20 5.92
CA GLU A 43 21.56 10.62 5.83
C GLU A 43 22.48 9.52 5.29
N HIS A 44 22.13 8.25 5.50
CA HIS A 44 23.02 7.10 5.25
C HIS A 44 22.64 6.26 4.03
N LEU A 45 21.62 6.62 3.29
CA LEU A 45 21.07 5.82 2.19
C LEU A 45 21.29 6.48 0.81
N GLU A 46 21.79 7.71 0.76
CA GLU A 46 22.08 8.43 -0.49
C GLU A 46 22.99 7.60 -1.40
N GLY A 47 22.61 7.45 -2.66
CA GLY A 47 23.32 6.68 -3.66
C GLY A 47 23.25 5.15 -3.52
N LYS A 48 22.69 4.60 -2.43
CA LYS A 48 22.48 3.15 -2.32
C LYS A 48 21.40 2.67 -3.28
N LEU A 49 21.55 1.43 -3.77
CA LEU A 49 20.54 0.83 -4.64
C LEU A 49 19.29 0.48 -3.84
N ALA A 50 18.14 0.92 -4.35
CA ALA A 50 16.82 0.59 -3.86
C ALA A 50 15.96 0.10 -5.03
N GLY A 51 15.73 -1.20 -5.11
CA GLY A 51 15.04 -1.80 -6.26
C GLY A 51 15.84 -1.71 -7.57
N GLY A 52 17.18 -1.72 -7.48
CA GLY A 52 18.08 -1.61 -8.63
C GLY A 52 18.33 -0.17 -9.12
N VAL A 53 17.77 0.84 -8.44
CA VAL A 53 17.93 2.26 -8.79
C VAL A 53 18.56 2.99 -7.61
N PRO A 54 19.58 3.87 -7.85
CA PRO A 54 20.15 4.69 -6.79
C PRO A 54 19.09 5.60 -6.15
N LEU A 55 19.09 5.65 -4.83
CA LEU A 55 18.34 6.66 -4.09
C LEU A 55 18.99 8.03 -4.26
N VAL A 56 18.20 9.02 -4.67
CA VAL A 56 18.62 10.40 -4.84
C VAL A 56 17.61 11.31 -4.15
N ASN A 57 18.03 12.00 -3.10
CA ASN A 57 17.17 12.86 -2.28
C ASN A 57 16.36 13.88 -3.09
N GLU A 58 16.99 14.51 -4.08
CA GLU A 58 16.36 15.53 -4.92
C GLU A 58 15.20 14.99 -5.78
N LYS A 59 15.16 13.65 -6.00
CA LYS A 59 14.17 12.99 -6.85
C LYS A 59 12.98 12.41 -6.06
N ILE A 60 13.01 12.53 -4.73
CA ILE A 60 11.95 11.95 -3.87
C ILE A 60 11.44 12.97 -2.87
N MET A 61 10.19 12.80 -2.46
CA MET A 61 9.56 13.58 -1.41
C MET A 61 9.98 13.06 -0.03
N VAL A 62 11.19 13.42 0.43
CA VAL A 62 11.73 12.97 1.74
C VAL A 62 10.90 13.42 2.95
N ARG A 63 9.90 14.28 2.75
CA ARG A 63 8.94 14.76 3.76
C ARG A 63 7.49 14.48 3.34
N ALA A 64 7.25 13.40 2.59
CA ALA A 64 5.94 13.07 2.05
C ALA A 64 4.85 12.99 3.14
N LEU A 65 5.15 12.40 4.31
CA LEU A 65 4.22 12.39 5.44
C LEU A 65 3.74 13.78 5.82
N HIS A 66 4.67 14.74 5.97
CA HIS A 66 4.35 16.12 6.35
C HIS A 66 3.57 16.83 5.23
N ASP A 67 4.07 16.74 4.00
CA ASP A 67 3.49 17.46 2.86
C ASP A 67 2.06 16.98 2.55
N ILE A 68 1.81 15.66 2.58
CA ILE A 68 0.47 15.10 2.36
C ILE A 68 -0.46 15.43 3.53
N SER A 69 0.04 15.40 4.78
CA SER A 69 -0.76 15.79 5.95
C SER A 69 -1.25 17.23 5.85
N ALA A 70 -0.45 18.13 5.28
CA ALA A 70 -0.83 19.54 5.13
C ALA A 70 -2.04 19.74 4.19
N VAL A 71 -2.20 18.88 3.16
CA VAL A 71 -3.33 18.94 2.22
C VAL A 71 -4.51 18.05 2.63
N LEU A 72 -4.36 17.25 3.68
CA LEU A 72 -5.42 16.41 4.25
C LEU A 72 -5.78 16.78 5.70
N PRO A 73 -6.12 18.06 6.00
CA PRO A 73 -6.33 18.53 7.38
C PRO A 73 -7.48 17.82 8.11
N ASN A 74 -8.42 17.23 7.38
CA ASN A 74 -9.57 16.50 7.93
C ASN A 74 -9.32 14.99 8.09
N HIS A 75 -8.07 14.53 7.91
CA HIS A 75 -7.67 13.14 8.13
C HIS A 75 -6.64 13.06 9.27
N THR A 76 -6.67 11.95 9.98
CA THR A 76 -5.63 11.58 10.96
C THR A 76 -4.63 10.66 10.26
N ALA A 77 -3.34 10.97 10.39
CA ALA A 77 -2.25 10.18 9.82
C ALA A 77 -1.77 9.12 10.83
N PHE A 78 -1.63 7.88 10.36
CA PHE A 78 -1.01 6.78 11.09
C PHE A 78 0.16 6.29 10.25
N PHE A 79 1.39 6.50 10.73
CA PHE A 79 2.61 6.12 10.02
C PHE A 79 3.26 4.90 10.67
N ARG A 80 3.63 3.89 9.87
CA ARG A 80 4.27 2.65 10.33
C ARG A 80 5.52 2.36 9.50
N PRO A 81 6.70 2.79 9.99
CA PRO A 81 7.96 2.58 9.28
C PRO A 81 8.39 1.11 9.31
N HIS A 82 9.09 0.67 8.25
CA HIS A 82 9.72 -0.63 8.16
C HIS A 82 11.22 -0.55 7.82
N VAL A 83 11.70 0.63 7.37
CA VAL A 83 13.14 0.90 7.22
C VAL A 83 13.50 2.10 8.09
N GLY A 84 14.33 1.89 9.08
CA GLY A 84 14.61 2.90 10.10
C GLY A 84 13.30 3.40 10.73
N ASP A 85 13.26 4.71 11.01
CA ASP A 85 12.07 5.39 11.52
C ASP A 85 11.39 6.28 10.46
N ASN A 86 11.95 6.32 9.24
CA ASN A 86 11.63 7.35 8.26
C ASN A 86 10.94 6.84 6.99
N TYR A 87 10.97 5.53 6.69
CA TYR A 87 10.36 4.99 5.47
C TYR A 87 9.41 3.85 5.77
N GLY A 88 8.18 3.93 5.24
CA GLY A 88 7.19 2.92 5.52
C GLY A 88 5.83 3.14 4.89
N LEU A 89 4.83 2.63 5.61
CA LEU A 89 3.42 2.68 5.26
C LEU A 89 2.70 3.82 5.97
N LEU A 90 1.67 4.37 5.32
CA LEU A 90 0.86 5.43 5.88
C LEU A 90 -0.61 5.19 5.58
N ILE A 91 -1.43 5.21 6.63
CA ILE A 91 -2.89 5.29 6.51
C ILE A 91 -3.34 6.66 6.96
N PHE A 92 -4.11 7.35 6.12
CA PHE A 92 -4.92 8.50 6.53
C PHE A 92 -6.36 8.07 6.70
N ILE A 93 -6.98 8.44 7.81
CA ILE A 93 -8.39 8.16 8.11
C ILE A 93 -9.11 9.47 8.39
N LYS A 94 -10.22 9.71 7.68
CA LYS A 94 -11.05 10.90 7.88
C LYS A 94 -11.55 10.97 9.31
N LYS A 95 -11.39 12.13 9.97
CA LYS A 95 -11.66 12.35 11.41
C LYS A 95 -13.09 12.04 11.86
N LYS A 96 -14.03 11.92 10.93
CA LYS A 96 -15.41 11.49 11.22
C LYS A 96 -15.52 10.01 11.62
N HIS A 97 -14.52 9.18 11.31
CA HIS A 97 -14.53 7.76 11.65
C HIS A 97 -13.89 7.50 13.01
N THR A 98 -14.53 6.68 13.81
CA THR A 98 -13.96 6.20 15.08
C THR A 98 -13.00 5.05 14.78
N VAL A 99 -11.71 5.26 15.05
CA VAL A 99 -10.69 4.22 15.00
C VAL A 99 -10.72 3.48 16.32
N ILE A 100 -10.93 2.16 16.27
CA ILE A 100 -10.99 1.28 17.45
C ILE A 100 -9.59 0.76 17.79
N GLU A 101 -8.86 0.38 16.75
CA GLU A 101 -7.53 -0.21 16.84
C GLU A 101 -6.73 0.17 15.61
N GLU A 102 -5.42 0.35 15.77
CA GLU A 102 -4.49 0.52 14.68
C GLU A 102 -3.11 -0.05 15.06
N GLY A 103 -2.34 -0.46 14.08
CA GLY A 103 -1.03 -1.03 14.33
C GLY A 103 -0.34 -1.55 13.08
N ASP A 104 0.70 -2.32 13.31
CA ASP A 104 1.40 -3.05 12.25
C ASP A 104 1.91 -4.42 12.71
N VAL A 105 2.11 -5.31 11.76
CA VAL A 105 2.67 -6.64 11.98
C VAL A 105 3.71 -6.93 10.90
N PHE A 106 4.91 -7.33 11.27
CA PHE A 106 5.94 -7.75 10.33
C PHE A 106 5.61 -9.11 9.73
N VAL A 107 5.57 -9.18 8.41
CA VAL A 107 5.20 -10.38 7.62
C VAL A 107 6.36 -10.96 6.83
N TYR A 108 7.46 -10.18 6.73
CA TYR A 108 8.74 -10.63 6.18
C TYR A 108 9.87 -10.00 6.96
N ARG A 109 10.74 -10.85 7.54
CA ARG A 109 11.83 -10.45 8.42
C ARG A 109 11.33 -9.62 9.62
N GLU A 110 12.24 -9.29 10.51
CA GLU A 110 11.98 -8.45 11.66
C GLU A 110 12.33 -7.00 11.38
N ARG A 111 11.78 -6.07 12.16
CA ARG A 111 12.08 -4.66 12.08
C ARG A 111 13.58 -4.41 12.11
N GLY A 112 14.07 -3.56 11.21
CA GLY A 112 15.49 -3.22 11.09
C GLY A 112 16.29 -4.05 10.10
N TYR A 113 15.72 -5.14 9.56
CA TYR A 113 16.40 -5.88 8.49
C TYR A 113 16.47 -5.06 7.20
N ILE A 114 17.68 -4.92 6.67
CA ILE A 114 17.98 -4.31 5.36
C ILE A 114 19.10 -5.13 4.73
N SER A 115 18.94 -5.51 3.46
CA SER A 115 19.99 -6.17 2.69
C SER A 115 21.17 -5.20 2.42
N SER A 116 22.40 -5.71 2.47
CA SER A 116 23.60 -4.95 2.11
C SER A 116 23.67 -4.62 0.61
N ASP A 117 23.12 -5.48 -0.25
CA ASP A 117 23.30 -5.40 -1.70
C ASP A 117 22.29 -4.45 -2.35
N ASP A 118 21.03 -4.53 -1.94
CA ASP A 118 19.95 -3.68 -2.40
C ASP A 118 19.01 -3.40 -1.24
N ILE A 119 18.96 -2.15 -0.78
CA ILE A 119 18.11 -1.74 0.35
C ILE A 119 16.62 -1.81 0.05
N GLY A 120 16.20 -2.04 -1.19
CA GLY A 120 14.83 -2.39 -1.55
C GLY A 120 14.40 -3.73 -0.97
N ASN A 121 15.36 -4.65 -0.72
CA ASN A 121 15.15 -5.88 0.01
C ASN A 121 15.32 -5.63 1.52
N HIS A 122 14.26 -5.23 2.16
CA HIS A 122 14.17 -4.95 3.60
C HIS A 122 12.95 -5.60 4.24
N ALA A 123 12.85 -5.54 5.55
CA ALA A 123 11.69 -6.02 6.29
C ALA A 123 10.37 -5.44 5.75
N ARG A 124 9.30 -6.22 5.79
CA ARG A 124 7.96 -5.80 5.34
C ARG A 124 6.94 -6.03 6.44
N ASN A 125 6.16 -5.01 6.71
CA ASN A 125 4.99 -5.06 7.57
C ASN A 125 3.70 -4.92 6.76
N ILE A 126 2.61 -5.34 7.34
CA ILE A 126 1.27 -4.82 7.05
C ILE A 126 0.98 -3.75 8.09
N GLN A 127 0.32 -2.69 7.67
CA GLN A 127 -0.28 -1.70 8.55
C GLN A 127 -1.78 -1.89 8.54
N TYR A 128 -2.45 -1.80 9.69
CA TYR A 128 -3.89 -1.95 9.76
C TYR A 128 -4.55 -0.88 10.63
N ALA A 129 -5.80 -0.61 10.32
CA ALA A 129 -6.67 0.19 11.17
C ALA A 129 -8.09 -0.37 11.11
N THR A 130 -8.69 -0.57 12.28
CA THR A 130 -10.07 -1.03 12.44
C THR A 130 -10.94 0.16 12.80
N ILE A 131 -11.98 0.38 12.02
CA ILE A 131 -12.96 1.44 12.24
C ILE A 131 -14.36 0.86 12.45
N MET A 132 -15.24 1.62 13.10
CA MET A 132 -16.65 1.30 13.15
C MET A 132 -17.38 1.85 11.91
N LEU A 133 -17.94 0.98 11.10
CA LEU A 133 -18.77 1.32 9.96
C LEU A 133 -20.19 0.71 10.18
N ASN A 134 -21.22 1.56 10.29
CA ASN A 134 -22.59 1.10 10.52
C ASN A 134 -22.70 0.09 11.69
N SER A 135 -22.04 0.38 12.81
CA SER A 135 -21.98 -0.48 14.01
C SER A 135 -21.28 -1.83 13.83
N ARG A 136 -20.50 -1.99 12.77
CA ARG A 136 -19.68 -3.20 12.51
C ARG A 136 -18.20 -2.82 12.38
N PRO A 137 -17.30 -3.61 12.94
CA PRO A 137 -15.86 -3.39 12.75
C PRO A 137 -15.46 -3.76 11.31
N VAL A 138 -14.74 -2.85 10.66
CA VAL A 138 -14.11 -3.07 9.35
C VAL A 138 -12.65 -2.72 9.48
N THR A 139 -11.76 -3.67 9.14
CA THR A 139 -10.31 -3.46 9.16
C THR A 139 -9.80 -3.15 7.76
N VAL A 140 -9.11 -2.03 7.62
CA VAL A 140 -8.38 -1.73 6.39
C VAL A 140 -6.91 -2.04 6.62
N ILE A 141 -6.32 -2.83 5.71
CA ILE A 141 -4.94 -3.32 5.76
C ILE A 141 -4.18 -2.76 4.57
N ASN A 142 -3.14 -2.01 4.86
CA ASN A 142 -2.22 -1.42 3.90
C ASN A 142 -0.95 -2.28 3.81
N PHE A 143 -0.50 -2.59 2.60
CA PHE A 143 0.63 -3.48 2.39
C PHE A 143 1.57 -2.99 1.30
N HIS A 144 2.89 -3.19 1.53
CA HIS A 144 3.92 -3.06 0.51
C HIS A 144 4.78 -4.33 0.48
N GLY A 145 4.60 -5.15 -0.54
CA GLY A 145 5.19 -6.46 -0.72
C GLY A 145 6.69 -6.46 -0.91
N LEU A 146 7.29 -7.63 -0.68
CA LEU A 146 8.72 -7.85 -0.81
C LEU A 146 9.20 -7.56 -2.24
N TRP A 147 10.18 -6.68 -2.35
CA TRP A 147 11.05 -6.55 -3.50
C TRP A 147 12.41 -7.19 -3.22
N ASN A 148 12.84 -8.14 -4.02
CA ASN A 148 14.09 -8.90 -3.83
C ASN A 148 14.95 -8.97 -5.11
N GLY A 149 14.69 -8.10 -6.08
CA GLY A 149 15.42 -8.06 -7.34
C GLY A 149 15.13 -9.21 -8.33
N LYS A 150 14.25 -10.17 -7.97
CA LYS A 150 13.94 -11.36 -8.78
C LYS A 150 12.60 -11.23 -9.55
N GLY A 151 12.32 -10.03 -10.07
CA GLY A 151 11.06 -9.76 -10.78
C GLY A 151 9.84 -9.79 -9.86
N LYS A 152 8.66 -10.05 -10.43
CA LYS A 152 7.36 -10.08 -9.71
C LYS A 152 6.74 -11.48 -9.67
N THR A 153 7.57 -12.53 -9.72
CA THR A 153 7.17 -13.93 -9.62
C THR A 153 7.30 -14.46 -8.21
N ASP A 154 6.85 -15.69 -7.98
CA ASP A 154 6.95 -16.34 -6.66
C ASP A 154 8.40 -16.57 -6.22
N THR A 155 8.60 -16.49 -4.92
CA THR A 155 9.76 -17.01 -4.18
C THR A 155 9.25 -17.55 -2.86
N GLU A 156 10.03 -18.41 -2.19
CA GLU A 156 9.67 -18.96 -0.87
C GLU A 156 9.32 -17.85 0.13
N ASP A 157 10.11 -16.76 0.13
CA ASP A 157 9.88 -15.60 1.01
C ASP A 157 8.55 -14.90 0.71
N ARG A 158 8.16 -14.77 -0.57
CA ARG A 158 6.88 -14.16 -0.97
C ARG A 158 5.69 -15.03 -0.62
N ILE A 159 5.79 -16.34 -0.83
CA ILE A 159 4.78 -17.31 -0.41
C ILE A 159 4.62 -17.26 1.12
N LYS A 160 5.74 -17.27 1.87
CA LYS A 160 5.72 -17.16 3.33
C LYS A 160 5.09 -15.85 3.79
N GLN A 161 5.41 -14.73 3.12
CA GLN A 161 4.81 -13.42 3.40
C GLN A 161 3.29 -13.45 3.23
N SER A 162 2.77 -14.02 2.12
CA SER A 162 1.33 -14.17 1.91
C SER A 162 0.67 -15.03 2.99
N LYS A 163 1.29 -16.15 3.38
CA LYS A 163 0.82 -17.01 4.49
C LYS A 163 0.77 -16.26 5.82
N ASN A 164 1.75 -15.41 6.12
CA ASN A 164 1.77 -14.60 7.33
C ASN A 164 0.65 -13.56 7.35
N ILE A 165 0.35 -12.93 6.21
CA ILE A 165 -0.78 -11.99 6.08
C ILE A 165 -2.10 -12.73 6.29
N ILE A 166 -2.28 -13.89 5.67
CA ILE A 166 -3.46 -14.75 5.84
C ILE A 166 -3.64 -15.14 7.31
N ALA A 167 -2.55 -15.53 7.99
CA ALA A 167 -2.60 -15.87 9.41
C ALA A 167 -3.01 -14.68 10.30
N PHE A 168 -2.69 -13.45 9.90
CA PHE A 168 -3.18 -12.24 10.55
C PHE A 168 -4.67 -12.04 10.29
N THR A 169 -5.12 -12.10 9.02
CA THR A 169 -6.53 -11.85 8.69
C THR A 169 -7.48 -12.85 9.34
N LYS A 170 -7.06 -14.09 9.58
CA LYS A 170 -7.83 -15.11 10.32
C LYS A 170 -8.11 -14.75 11.79
N LYS A 171 -7.38 -13.79 12.36
CA LYS A 171 -7.56 -13.33 13.76
C LYS A 171 -8.49 -12.13 13.86
N LEU A 172 -8.86 -11.52 12.74
CA LEU A 172 -9.70 -10.32 12.74
C LEU A 172 -11.14 -10.66 13.10
N ALA A 173 -11.71 -9.85 13.98
CA ALA A 173 -13.11 -9.94 14.34
C ALA A 173 -13.94 -9.04 13.40
N GLY A 174 -14.28 -9.49 12.21
CA GLY A 174 -15.11 -8.71 11.28
C GLY A 174 -14.58 -8.73 9.85
N GLU A 175 -15.15 -7.85 9.06
CA GLU A 175 -14.80 -7.74 7.65
C GLU A 175 -13.51 -6.92 7.46
N TYR A 176 -12.83 -7.15 6.32
CA TYR A 176 -11.60 -6.43 6.03
C TYR A 176 -11.40 -6.14 4.54
N ILE A 177 -10.60 -5.11 4.29
CA ILE A 177 -10.04 -4.74 2.99
C ILE A 177 -8.52 -4.84 3.11
N LEU A 178 -7.87 -5.62 2.24
CA LEU A 178 -6.42 -5.70 2.13
C LEU A 178 -6.01 -5.12 0.79
N CYS A 179 -5.25 -4.03 0.79
CA CYS A 179 -4.83 -3.35 -0.43
C CYS A 179 -3.38 -2.87 -0.37
N GLY A 180 -2.79 -2.62 -1.53
CA GLY A 180 -1.45 -2.08 -1.65
C GLY A 180 -0.67 -2.63 -2.84
N ASP A 181 0.63 -2.35 -2.86
CA ASP A 181 1.59 -2.88 -3.82
C ASP A 181 2.14 -4.23 -3.32
N PHE A 182 1.70 -5.32 -3.91
CA PHE A 182 2.16 -6.67 -3.55
C PHE A 182 3.49 -7.04 -4.22
N ASN A 183 3.95 -6.28 -5.21
CA ASN A 183 5.11 -6.60 -6.02
C ASN A 183 5.05 -8.00 -6.69
N LEU A 184 3.84 -8.45 -7.07
CA LEU A 184 3.54 -9.76 -7.64
C LEU A 184 2.71 -9.63 -8.92
N LEU A 185 2.88 -10.59 -9.84
CA LEU A 185 1.99 -10.77 -10.99
C LEU A 185 0.70 -11.50 -10.56
N LEU A 186 -0.37 -11.30 -11.34
CA LEU A 186 -1.71 -11.78 -11.04
C LEU A 186 -1.81 -13.32 -10.90
N ASP A 187 -1.03 -14.07 -11.65
CA ASP A 187 -1.12 -15.54 -11.70
C ASP A 187 -0.10 -16.27 -10.80
N THR A 188 0.52 -15.55 -9.87
CA THR A 188 1.45 -16.13 -8.89
C THR A 188 0.70 -16.97 -7.84
N GLU A 189 1.39 -17.99 -7.30
CA GLU A 189 0.88 -18.78 -6.17
C GLU A 189 0.61 -17.90 -4.96
N SER A 190 1.51 -16.95 -4.67
CA SER A 190 1.37 -15.98 -3.58
C SER A 190 0.05 -15.20 -3.63
N ILE A 191 -0.45 -14.85 -4.83
CA ILE A 191 -1.74 -14.16 -5.01
C ILE A 191 -2.90 -15.16 -4.90
N LYS A 192 -2.77 -16.36 -5.48
CA LYS A 192 -3.81 -17.40 -5.40
C LYS A 192 -4.11 -17.85 -3.97
N LEU A 193 -3.12 -17.86 -3.09
CA LEU A 193 -3.32 -18.19 -1.67
C LEU A 193 -4.38 -17.32 -1.00
N PHE A 194 -4.46 -16.03 -1.31
CA PHE A 194 -5.52 -15.15 -0.77
C PHE A 194 -6.91 -15.53 -1.30
N GLU A 195 -7.00 -15.90 -2.59
CA GLU A 195 -8.24 -16.32 -3.24
C GLU A 195 -8.73 -17.67 -2.67
N GLU A 196 -7.81 -18.63 -2.45
CA GLU A 196 -8.08 -19.94 -1.83
C GLU A 196 -8.58 -19.82 -0.40
N GLU A 197 -8.11 -18.82 0.35
CA GLU A 197 -8.63 -18.48 1.68
C GLU A 197 -9.99 -17.75 1.63
N GLY A 198 -10.53 -17.55 0.44
CA GLY A 198 -11.85 -17.01 0.21
C GLY A 198 -11.91 -15.49 0.15
N MET A 199 -10.79 -14.80 0.02
CA MET A 199 -10.79 -13.37 -0.27
C MET A 199 -11.19 -13.12 -1.72
N ARG A 200 -11.98 -12.10 -1.95
CA ARG A 200 -12.36 -11.67 -3.30
C ARG A 200 -11.27 -10.76 -3.85
N ASN A 201 -10.68 -11.12 -4.98
CA ASN A 201 -9.67 -10.34 -5.68
C ASN A 201 -10.34 -9.38 -6.66
N LEU A 202 -10.45 -8.09 -6.32
CA LEU A 202 -11.14 -7.11 -7.15
C LEU A 202 -10.42 -6.84 -8.48
N ILE A 203 -9.10 -7.02 -8.54
CA ILE A 203 -8.35 -6.91 -9.81
C ILE A 203 -8.82 -7.98 -10.78
N ARG A 204 -9.00 -9.22 -10.33
CA ARG A 204 -9.46 -10.34 -11.15
C ARG A 204 -10.96 -10.24 -11.47
N GLU A 205 -11.80 -9.93 -10.47
CA GLU A 205 -13.25 -9.80 -10.65
C GLU A 205 -13.61 -8.73 -11.70
N HIS A 206 -12.91 -7.59 -11.66
CA HIS A 206 -13.12 -6.48 -12.61
C HIS A 206 -12.27 -6.56 -13.88
N LYS A 207 -11.53 -7.68 -14.09
CA LYS A 207 -10.70 -7.93 -15.28
C LYS A 207 -9.77 -6.76 -15.60
N VAL A 208 -9.12 -6.21 -14.56
CA VAL A 208 -8.20 -5.09 -14.69
C VAL A 208 -7.01 -5.49 -15.56
N LEU A 209 -6.74 -4.73 -16.59
CA LEU A 209 -5.66 -5.01 -17.53
C LEU A 209 -4.30 -4.52 -17.03
N SER A 210 -4.28 -3.46 -16.22
CA SER A 210 -3.05 -2.91 -15.66
C SER A 210 -3.34 -2.10 -14.40
N THR A 211 -2.45 -2.18 -13.42
CA THR A 211 -2.38 -1.28 -12.24
C THR A 211 -1.23 -0.28 -12.37
N ARG A 212 -0.65 -0.16 -13.57
CA ARG A 212 0.45 0.75 -13.87
C ARG A 212 -0.02 1.93 -14.72
N THR A 213 0.64 3.08 -14.53
CA THR A 213 0.47 4.26 -15.37
C THR A 213 1.47 4.25 -16.54
N SER A 214 1.41 5.25 -17.43
CA SER A 214 2.36 5.43 -18.52
C SER A 214 3.80 5.72 -18.03
N LEU A 215 3.96 6.13 -16.78
CA LEU A 215 5.27 6.39 -16.17
C LEU A 215 6.06 5.11 -15.87
N TYR A 216 5.39 3.94 -15.83
CA TYR A 216 6.06 2.66 -15.67
C TYR A 216 6.57 2.12 -16.99
N THR A 217 7.89 1.93 -17.08
CA THR A 217 8.57 1.60 -18.35
C THR A 217 8.85 0.11 -18.57
N LYS A 218 8.52 -0.75 -17.57
CA LYS A 218 8.74 -2.19 -17.67
C LYS A 218 7.47 -2.92 -18.15
N PRO A 219 7.57 -4.20 -18.60
CA PRO A 219 6.45 -4.92 -19.22
C PRO A 219 5.36 -5.36 -18.23
N GLU A 220 5.67 -5.49 -16.92
CA GLU A 220 4.74 -6.02 -15.93
C GLU A 220 3.56 -5.07 -15.72
N LYS A 221 2.35 -5.58 -15.92
CA LYS A 221 1.12 -4.79 -15.84
C LYS A 221 0.51 -4.73 -14.44
N HIS A 222 0.81 -5.69 -13.58
CA HIS A 222 0.21 -5.80 -12.24
C HIS A 222 1.28 -5.74 -11.17
N ALA A 223 0.97 -5.09 -10.07
CA ALA A 223 1.70 -5.10 -8.81
C ALA A 223 0.76 -4.79 -7.65
N ASP A 224 -0.30 -4.01 -7.89
CA ASP A 224 -1.21 -3.49 -6.89
C ASP A 224 -2.49 -4.32 -6.88
N TYR A 225 -3.00 -4.60 -5.68
CA TYR A 225 -4.18 -5.43 -5.49
C TYR A 225 -5.11 -4.82 -4.44
N ALA A 226 -6.38 -5.18 -4.56
CA ALA A 226 -7.40 -4.97 -3.56
C ALA A 226 -8.14 -6.30 -3.35
N PHE A 227 -8.01 -6.85 -2.15
CA PHE A 227 -8.76 -8.01 -1.69
C PHE A 227 -9.78 -7.56 -0.65
N VAL A 228 -10.94 -8.17 -0.68
CA VAL A 228 -11.97 -7.95 0.33
C VAL A 228 -12.46 -9.28 0.88
N SER A 229 -12.82 -9.31 2.17
CA SER A 229 -13.50 -10.45 2.78
C SER A 229 -14.90 -10.63 2.18
N LYS A 230 -15.45 -11.85 2.29
CA LYS A 230 -16.70 -12.24 1.60
C LYS A 230 -17.92 -11.38 1.94
N GLY A 231 -17.99 -10.86 3.17
CA GLY A 231 -19.11 -10.06 3.64
C GLY A 231 -19.10 -8.60 3.18
N ILE A 232 -17.97 -8.12 2.62
CA ILE A 232 -17.89 -6.76 2.10
C ILE A 232 -18.75 -6.60 0.84
N GLN A 233 -19.68 -5.65 0.89
CA GLN A 233 -20.45 -5.23 -0.29
C GLN A 233 -19.71 -4.11 -1.00
N VAL A 234 -19.02 -4.46 -2.10
CA VAL A 234 -18.33 -3.49 -2.96
C VAL A 234 -19.35 -2.78 -3.82
N LYS A 235 -19.44 -1.45 -3.69
CA LYS A 235 -20.30 -0.59 -4.50
C LYS A 235 -19.60 -0.16 -5.78
N GLU A 236 -18.32 0.16 -5.69
CA GLU A 236 -17.49 0.56 -6.82
C GLU A 236 -16.06 0.09 -6.61
N PHE A 237 -15.43 -0.36 -7.69
CA PHE A 237 -13.99 -0.57 -7.77
C PHE A 237 -13.47 -0.02 -9.08
N ALA A 238 -12.42 0.79 -9.03
CA ALA A 238 -11.81 1.40 -10.21
C ALA A 238 -10.31 1.56 -10.07
N VAL A 239 -9.59 1.40 -11.18
CA VAL A 239 -8.23 1.88 -11.35
C VAL A 239 -8.31 3.29 -11.91
N LEU A 240 -7.88 4.29 -11.14
CA LEU A 240 -8.05 5.69 -11.50
C LEU A 240 -6.99 6.13 -12.52
N PRO A 241 -7.37 6.88 -13.58
CA PRO A 241 -6.47 7.29 -14.65
C PRO A 241 -5.64 8.52 -14.27
N HIS A 242 -4.99 8.49 -13.08
CA HIS A 242 -4.19 9.61 -12.59
C HIS A 242 -2.70 9.25 -12.64
N GLU A 243 -1.92 10.04 -13.36
CA GLU A 243 -0.47 9.86 -13.54
C GLU A 243 0.32 10.59 -12.44
N VAL A 244 0.02 10.25 -11.19
CA VAL A 244 0.67 10.83 -9.99
C VAL A 244 1.74 9.92 -9.39
N SER A 245 1.91 8.74 -9.98
CA SER A 245 2.90 7.71 -9.68
C SER A 245 3.06 6.81 -10.91
N ASP A 246 4.07 5.95 -10.93
CA ASP A 246 4.15 4.82 -11.87
C ASP A 246 3.17 3.69 -11.52
N HIS A 247 2.52 3.78 -10.35
CA HIS A 247 1.35 3.01 -9.94
C HIS A 247 0.07 3.81 -10.12
N ALA A 248 -0.98 3.17 -10.63
CA ALA A 248 -2.30 3.77 -10.71
C ALA A 248 -3.04 3.65 -9.38
N PRO A 249 -3.72 4.72 -8.88
CA PRO A 249 -4.48 4.62 -7.66
C PRO A 249 -5.66 3.65 -7.80
N LEU A 250 -5.87 2.78 -6.80
CA LEU A 250 -7.03 1.89 -6.72
C LEU A 250 -8.10 2.52 -5.83
N LEU A 251 -9.29 2.69 -6.36
CA LEU A 251 -10.48 3.14 -5.64
C LEU A 251 -11.34 1.93 -5.26
N ILE A 252 -11.72 1.85 -3.99
CA ILE A 252 -12.62 0.83 -3.45
C ILE A 252 -13.72 1.57 -2.69
N GLU A 253 -14.98 1.48 -3.14
CA GLU A 253 -16.12 1.99 -2.40
C GLU A 253 -16.96 0.83 -1.88
N ILE A 254 -17.23 0.83 -0.58
CA ILE A 254 -18.08 -0.18 0.09
C ILE A 254 -19.29 0.48 0.73
N GLN A 255 -20.36 -0.34 0.96
CA GLN A 255 -21.60 0.09 1.63
C GLN A 255 -21.42 0.17 3.13
#